data_54825314cd68bd4af0d1e802b0baa630
#
_entry.id   54825314cd68bd4af0d1e802b0baa630
#
_cell.length_a   1.000
_cell.length_b   1.000
_cell.length_c   1.000
_cell.angle_alpha   90.00
_cell.angle_beta   90.00
_cell.angle_gamma   90.00
#
_symmetry.space_group_name_H-M   'P 1'
#
loop_
_entity.id
_entity.type
_entity.pdbx_description
1 polymer ?
#
loop_
_entity_poly.entity_id
_entity_poly.type
_entity_poly.pdbx_seq_one_letter_code
_entity_poly.pdbx_strand_id
1 'polypeptide(L)'
;MINNLTDCDMVRNESIQFKSQEEIKAFQEERLREEVVYLYENSRFYREMFDNAAVLPDDIKCIEDLKRLPVTTKKDLQLRGEDFICVSKDKIIDYVTTSGTLGDPVTFALTDSDMERLAYNEYLSFTTAGVKKSDIMQLMTTLDRRFMAGLAYFMGARELGCGVIRVGNGIPELQWDTIKRINPTVCMVVPSFLIKLMEYAEKAGIDYKNSPLKKAICIGEALRDNDFNFNRLGQRIHAGWPTLQMYSTYASTEMQSSFTECECQCGGHHQPDLIIVEFLDDNNNEVPLGEPGEVTITTLGVRGMPLLRCLFPHYGKMWMRQADHETQSGIGA
;
A
#
# COMPACT_ATOMS: atom_id res chain seq x y z
N MET A 1 -25.35 -5.05 -26.74
CA MET A 1 -24.21 -4.33 -27.29
C MET A 1 -23.27 -4.17 -26.10
N ILE A 2 -22.32 -5.11 -25.96
CA ILE A 2 -21.27 -5.06 -24.93
C ILE A 2 -20.32 -3.99 -25.43
N ASN A 3 -20.30 -2.85 -24.73
CA ASN A 3 -19.29 -1.83 -24.95
C ASN A 3 -17.92 -2.50 -24.80
N ASN A 4 -17.09 -2.41 -25.81
CA ASN A 4 -15.66 -2.66 -25.68
C ASN A 4 -15.15 -1.84 -24.49
N LEU A 5 -14.83 -2.51 -23.38
CA LEU A 5 -14.02 -1.97 -22.31
C LEU A 5 -12.59 -1.81 -22.83
N THR A 6 -12.42 -0.87 -23.75
CA THR A 6 -11.13 -0.36 -24.17
C THR A 6 -10.57 0.42 -23.00
N ASP A 7 -9.41 0.01 -22.50
CA ASP A 7 -8.62 0.68 -21.46
C ASP A 7 -9.52 1.39 -20.44
N CYS A 8 -10.10 0.59 -19.52
CA CYS A 8 -11.03 1.09 -18.53
C CYS A 8 -10.29 2.15 -17.70
N ASP A 9 -10.68 3.40 -17.87
CA ASP A 9 -10.16 4.50 -17.09
C ASP A 9 -10.21 4.09 -15.61
N MET A 10 -9.08 4.14 -14.96
CA MET A 10 -8.99 3.88 -13.51
C MET A 10 -9.99 4.82 -12.81
N VAL A 11 -10.96 4.24 -12.12
CA VAL A 11 -11.93 5.03 -11.37
C VAL A 11 -11.24 5.62 -10.15
N ARG A 12 -10.94 6.91 -10.22
CA ARG A 12 -10.40 7.68 -9.10
C ARG A 12 -11.55 8.34 -8.36
N ASN A 13 -11.70 8.04 -7.10
CA ASN A 13 -12.72 8.65 -6.25
C ASN A 13 -12.17 9.04 -4.88
N GLU A 14 -11.32 10.07 -4.85
CA GLU A 14 -10.73 10.59 -3.61
C GLU A 14 -11.76 10.90 -2.53
N SER A 15 -12.98 11.27 -2.94
CA SER A 15 -14.02 11.66 -1.98
C SER A 15 -14.70 10.48 -1.29
N ILE A 16 -14.55 9.26 -1.82
CA ILE A 16 -15.25 8.08 -1.28
C ILE A 16 -14.81 7.75 0.14
N GLN A 17 -13.55 7.98 0.48
CA GLN A 17 -13.01 7.74 1.81
C GLN A 17 -13.67 8.59 2.91
N PHE A 18 -14.35 9.69 2.54
CA PHE A 18 -15.04 10.60 3.46
C PHE A 18 -16.55 10.37 3.49
N LYS A 19 -17.04 9.34 2.83
CA LYS A 19 -18.46 9.00 2.76
C LYS A 19 -18.87 8.06 3.88
N SER A 20 -20.18 7.84 4.03
CA SER A 20 -20.71 6.87 5.00
C SER A 20 -20.23 5.45 4.65
N GLN A 21 -20.23 4.56 5.64
CA GLN A 21 -19.85 3.16 5.44
C GLN A 21 -20.74 2.47 4.40
N GLU A 22 -22.03 2.84 4.35
CA GLU A 22 -22.98 2.33 3.37
C GLU A 22 -22.63 2.80 1.95
N GLU A 23 -22.24 4.07 1.79
CA GLU A 23 -21.82 4.62 0.49
C GLU A 23 -20.51 3.99 0.02
N ILE A 24 -19.54 3.81 0.92
CA ILE A 24 -18.27 3.13 0.64
C ILE A 24 -18.53 1.70 0.20
N LYS A 25 -19.35 0.96 0.97
CA LYS A 25 -19.71 -0.42 0.66
C LYS A 25 -20.40 -0.53 -0.70
N ALA A 26 -21.39 0.31 -0.97
CA ALA A 26 -22.11 0.31 -2.24
C ALA A 26 -21.16 0.56 -3.43
N PHE A 27 -20.24 1.49 -3.30
CA PHE A 27 -19.21 1.76 -4.31
C PHE A 27 -18.28 0.56 -4.51
N GLN A 28 -17.79 -0.04 -3.42
CA GLN A 28 -16.90 -1.21 -3.48
C GLN A 28 -17.61 -2.42 -4.11
N GLU A 29 -18.88 -2.64 -3.79
CA GLU A 29 -19.68 -3.73 -4.38
C GLU A 29 -19.93 -3.54 -5.87
N GLU A 30 -20.10 -2.30 -6.33
CA GLU A 30 -20.16 -2.00 -7.76
C GLU A 30 -18.88 -2.39 -8.47
N ARG A 31 -17.73 -1.95 -7.92
CA ARG A 31 -16.40 -2.30 -8.45
C ARG A 31 -16.09 -3.78 -8.36
N LEU A 32 -16.48 -4.45 -7.28
CA LEU A 32 -16.31 -5.88 -7.10
C LEU A 32 -17.00 -6.69 -8.20
N ARG A 33 -18.24 -6.34 -8.55
CA ARG A 33 -18.96 -7.03 -9.63
C ARG A 33 -18.25 -6.94 -10.98
N GLU A 34 -17.63 -5.80 -11.27
CA GLU A 34 -16.81 -5.65 -12.49
C GLU A 34 -15.51 -6.48 -12.39
N GLU A 35 -14.87 -6.45 -11.23
CA GLU A 35 -13.60 -7.13 -11.00
C GLU A 35 -13.73 -8.65 -11.09
N VAL A 36 -14.78 -9.24 -10.50
CA VAL A 36 -14.98 -10.71 -10.56
C VAL A 36 -15.26 -11.19 -11.99
N VAL A 37 -15.98 -10.42 -12.79
CA VAL A 37 -16.18 -10.72 -14.22
C VAL A 37 -14.84 -10.65 -14.96
N TYR A 38 -14.07 -9.58 -14.74
CA TYR A 38 -12.76 -9.41 -15.36
C TYR A 38 -11.80 -10.55 -15.04
N LEU A 39 -11.73 -10.95 -13.77
CA LEU A 39 -10.90 -12.06 -13.29
C LEU A 39 -11.31 -13.41 -13.90
N TYR A 40 -12.59 -13.69 -13.93
CA TYR A 40 -13.12 -14.93 -14.52
C TYR A 40 -12.83 -15.04 -16.02
N GLU A 41 -12.93 -13.93 -16.75
CA GLU A 41 -12.69 -13.90 -18.19
C GLU A 41 -11.21 -13.96 -18.56
N ASN A 42 -10.33 -13.36 -17.77
CA ASN A 42 -8.94 -13.08 -18.17
C ASN A 42 -7.88 -13.85 -17.38
N SER A 43 -8.16 -14.31 -16.15
CA SER A 43 -7.22 -15.10 -15.33
C SER A 43 -7.55 -16.57 -15.40
N ARG A 44 -6.58 -17.39 -15.81
CA ARG A 44 -6.74 -18.84 -15.78
C ARG A 44 -6.90 -19.36 -14.36
N PHE A 45 -6.13 -18.80 -13.40
CA PHE A 45 -6.22 -19.21 -12.00
C PHE A 45 -7.61 -18.95 -11.42
N TYR A 46 -8.14 -17.74 -11.60
CA TYR A 46 -9.44 -17.39 -11.03
C TYR A 46 -10.59 -18.08 -11.75
N ARG A 47 -10.53 -18.28 -13.04
CA ARG A 47 -11.54 -19.09 -13.74
C ARG A 47 -11.65 -20.50 -13.13
N GLU A 48 -10.52 -21.19 -12.97
CA GLU A 48 -10.48 -22.50 -12.34
C GLU A 48 -10.97 -22.47 -10.87
N MET A 49 -10.67 -21.40 -10.12
CA MET A 49 -11.15 -21.22 -8.75
C MET A 49 -12.68 -21.12 -8.70
N PHE A 50 -13.28 -20.29 -9.56
CA PHE A 50 -14.73 -20.12 -9.65
C PHE A 50 -15.43 -21.42 -10.08
N ASP A 51 -14.90 -22.08 -11.11
CA ASP A 51 -15.45 -23.33 -11.62
C ASP A 51 -15.39 -24.44 -10.55
N ASN A 52 -14.28 -24.58 -9.83
CA ASN A 52 -14.11 -25.55 -8.75
C ASN A 52 -15.02 -25.27 -7.55
N ALA A 53 -15.33 -24.02 -7.27
CA ALA A 53 -16.27 -23.63 -6.23
C ALA A 53 -17.74 -23.74 -6.66
N ALA A 54 -18.01 -24.03 -7.94
CA ALA A 54 -19.34 -23.98 -8.57
C ALA A 54 -20.05 -22.63 -8.34
N VAL A 55 -19.29 -21.52 -8.44
CA VAL A 55 -19.73 -20.13 -8.29
C VAL A 55 -19.54 -19.43 -9.63
N LEU A 56 -20.53 -18.66 -10.07
CA LEU A 56 -20.41 -17.79 -11.25
C LEU A 56 -20.13 -16.36 -10.81
N PRO A 57 -19.53 -15.51 -11.67
CA PRO A 57 -19.35 -14.08 -11.37
C PRO A 57 -20.66 -13.39 -10.93
N ASP A 58 -21.78 -13.69 -11.57
CA ASP A 58 -23.10 -13.15 -11.24
C ASP A 58 -23.64 -13.59 -9.86
N ASP A 59 -23.03 -14.56 -9.24
CA ASP A 59 -23.35 -15.00 -7.88
C ASP A 59 -22.70 -14.12 -6.81
N ILE A 60 -21.69 -13.33 -7.17
CA ILE A 60 -20.99 -12.39 -6.27
C ILE A 60 -21.62 -11.00 -6.48
N LYS A 61 -22.54 -10.64 -5.59
CA LYS A 61 -23.32 -9.39 -5.67
C LYS A 61 -22.87 -8.37 -4.63
N CYS A 62 -22.37 -8.85 -3.51
CA CYS A 62 -21.92 -8.06 -2.39
C CYS A 62 -20.59 -8.61 -1.80
N ILE A 63 -19.96 -7.85 -0.93
CA ILE A 63 -18.68 -8.23 -0.31
C ILE A 63 -18.83 -9.55 0.47
N GLU A 64 -19.94 -9.75 1.14
CA GLU A 64 -20.22 -10.96 1.93
C GLU A 64 -20.30 -12.24 1.08
N ASP A 65 -20.55 -12.12 -0.23
CA ASP A 65 -20.56 -13.28 -1.13
C ASP A 65 -19.15 -13.81 -1.42
N LEU A 66 -18.10 -13.02 -1.16
CA LEU A 66 -16.71 -13.42 -1.35
C LEU A 66 -16.35 -14.68 -0.55
N LYS A 67 -16.99 -14.92 0.60
CA LYS A 67 -16.81 -16.16 1.39
C LYS A 67 -17.16 -17.46 0.64
N ARG A 68 -17.89 -17.39 -0.46
CA ARG A 68 -18.20 -18.52 -1.34
C ARG A 68 -16.99 -19.00 -2.14
N LEU A 69 -15.97 -18.16 -2.24
CA LEU A 69 -14.70 -18.46 -2.92
C LEU A 69 -13.60 -18.72 -1.88
N PRO A 70 -12.67 -19.64 -2.15
CA PRO A 70 -11.51 -19.83 -1.30
C PRO A 70 -10.61 -18.59 -1.33
N VAL A 71 -9.74 -18.46 -0.32
CA VAL A 71 -8.71 -17.41 -0.30
C VAL A 71 -7.59 -17.76 -1.28
N THR A 72 -7.01 -16.73 -1.90
CA THR A 72 -5.77 -16.82 -2.67
C THR A 72 -4.59 -16.77 -1.70
N THR A 73 -3.65 -17.68 -1.82
CA THR A 73 -2.49 -17.75 -0.93
C THR A 73 -1.20 -17.34 -1.64
N LYS A 74 -0.18 -16.97 -0.87
CA LYS A 74 1.16 -16.73 -1.41
C LYS A 74 1.72 -17.94 -2.15
N LYS A 75 1.40 -19.15 -1.70
CA LYS A 75 1.80 -20.39 -2.35
C LYS A 75 1.19 -20.53 -3.75
N ASP A 76 -0.06 -20.12 -3.93
CA ASP A 76 -0.70 -20.11 -5.25
C ASP A 76 0.04 -19.16 -6.20
N LEU A 77 0.36 -17.96 -5.74
CA LEU A 77 1.13 -16.98 -6.49
C LEU A 77 2.53 -17.49 -6.88
N GLN A 78 3.21 -18.19 -5.95
CA GLN A 78 4.55 -18.76 -6.21
C GLN A 78 4.51 -19.91 -7.22
N LEU A 79 3.50 -20.79 -7.15
CA LEU A 79 3.40 -21.98 -7.98
C LEU A 79 2.76 -21.71 -9.35
N ARG A 80 1.89 -20.71 -9.43
CA ARG A 80 1.02 -20.48 -10.59
C ARG A 80 1.05 -19.03 -11.09
N GLY A 81 2.11 -18.28 -10.82
CA GLY A 81 2.17 -16.84 -11.10
C GLY A 81 1.72 -16.42 -12.49
N GLU A 82 2.07 -17.19 -13.55
CA GLU A 82 1.65 -16.89 -14.92
C GLU A 82 0.13 -17.03 -15.14
N ASP A 83 -0.55 -17.89 -14.37
CA ASP A 83 -2.00 -18.09 -14.48
C ASP A 83 -2.82 -16.92 -13.91
N PHE A 84 -2.17 -16.03 -13.14
CA PHE A 84 -2.78 -14.82 -12.60
C PHE A 84 -2.75 -13.64 -13.57
N ILE A 85 -1.91 -13.69 -14.61
CA ILE A 85 -1.77 -12.59 -15.58
C ILE A 85 -3.01 -12.50 -16.45
N CYS A 86 -3.65 -11.32 -16.42
CA CYS A 86 -4.91 -11.04 -17.11
C CYS A 86 -4.76 -10.35 -18.46
N VAL A 87 -3.55 -10.01 -18.87
CA VAL A 87 -3.27 -9.27 -20.10
C VAL A 87 -2.24 -9.97 -20.98
N SER A 88 -2.21 -9.62 -22.26
CA SER A 88 -1.14 -10.08 -23.17
C SER A 88 0.21 -9.43 -22.82
N LYS A 89 1.31 -10.11 -23.14
CA LYS A 89 2.67 -9.68 -22.77
C LYS A 89 3.08 -8.31 -23.31
N ASP A 90 2.51 -7.89 -24.42
CA ASP A 90 2.76 -6.59 -25.05
C ASP A 90 2.13 -5.41 -24.29
N LYS A 91 1.21 -5.69 -23.37
CA LYS A 91 0.63 -4.69 -22.47
C LYS A 91 1.38 -4.55 -21.13
N ILE A 92 2.34 -5.43 -20.86
CA ILE A 92 3.12 -5.41 -19.62
C ILE A 92 4.31 -4.48 -19.81
N ILE A 93 4.42 -3.47 -18.97
CA ILE A 93 5.49 -2.46 -19.06
C ILE A 93 6.53 -2.57 -17.94
N ASP A 94 6.16 -3.21 -16.81
CA ASP A 94 7.11 -3.42 -15.70
C ASP A 94 6.90 -4.78 -15.03
N TYR A 95 7.99 -5.35 -14.52
CA TYR A 95 8.00 -6.56 -13.71
C TYR A 95 8.64 -6.27 -12.36
N VAL A 96 7.88 -6.45 -11.31
CA VAL A 96 8.32 -6.22 -9.93
C VAL A 96 8.27 -7.52 -9.11
N THR A 97 9.02 -7.58 -8.01
CA THR A 97 9.03 -8.78 -7.16
C THR A 97 8.82 -8.42 -5.70
N THR A 98 8.17 -9.32 -4.98
CA THR A 98 8.13 -9.27 -3.52
C THR A 98 9.52 -9.47 -2.92
N SER A 99 9.72 -9.05 -1.66
CA SER A 99 11.03 -9.11 -0.98
C SER A 99 11.59 -10.52 -0.74
N GLY A 100 10.76 -11.56 -0.88
CA GLY A 100 11.21 -12.95 -0.70
C GLY A 100 11.60 -13.36 0.72
N THR A 101 11.26 -12.56 1.75
CA THR A 101 11.61 -12.83 3.15
C THR A 101 11.08 -14.15 3.69
N LEU A 102 10.05 -14.71 3.08
CA LEU A 102 9.35 -15.93 3.50
C LEU A 102 9.22 -16.94 2.35
N GLY A 103 10.30 -17.20 1.65
CA GLY A 103 10.36 -18.14 0.51
C GLY A 103 10.65 -17.43 -0.82
N ASP A 104 10.38 -18.13 -1.93
CA ASP A 104 10.65 -17.58 -3.26
C ASP A 104 9.85 -16.30 -3.52
N PRO A 105 10.47 -15.27 -4.13
CA PRO A 105 9.79 -14.05 -4.50
C PRO A 105 8.67 -14.33 -5.52
N VAL A 106 7.56 -13.63 -5.36
CA VAL A 106 6.50 -13.60 -6.38
C VAL A 106 6.80 -12.44 -7.35
N THR A 107 6.67 -12.71 -8.65
CA THR A 107 6.80 -11.67 -9.69
C THR A 107 5.41 -11.17 -10.08
N PHE A 108 5.24 -9.86 -10.08
CA PHE A 108 4.03 -9.18 -10.55
C PHE A 108 4.30 -8.51 -11.88
N ALA A 109 3.34 -8.61 -12.79
CA ALA A 109 3.32 -7.95 -14.08
C ALA A 109 2.41 -6.71 -14.01
N LEU A 110 2.94 -5.55 -14.36
CA LEU A 110 2.23 -4.28 -14.30
C LEU A 110 2.01 -3.71 -15.70
N THR A 111 0.82 -3.21 -15.94
CA THR A 111 0.46 -2.44 -17.14
C THR A 111 0.70 -0.95 -16.91
N ASP A 112 0.56 -0.13 -17.96
CA ASP A 112 0.63 1.33 -17.86
C ASP A 112 -0.44 1.88 -16.90
N SER A 113 -1.67 1.37 -16.99
CA SER A 113 -2.76 1.75 -16.07
C SER A 113 -2.49 1.32 -14.62
N ASP A 114 -1.80 0.19 -14.38
CA ASP A 114 -1.38 -0.21 -13.04
C ASP A 114 -0.34 0.75 -12.46
N MET A 115 0.57 1.26 -13.30
CA MET A 115 1.54 2.27 -12.88
C MET A 115 0.87 3.61 -12.54
N GLU A 116 -0.13 4.04 -13.31
CA GLU A 116 -0.94 5.22 -12.98
C GLU A 116 -1.74 5.02 -11.68
N ARG A 117 -2.26 3.81 -11.46
CA ARG A 117 -2.95 3.45 -10.21
C ARG A 117 -2.00 3.50 -9.01
N LEU A 118 -0.77 3.02 -9.15
CA LEU A 118 0.26 3.13 -8.11
C LEU A 118 0.62 4.60 -7.83
N ALA A 119 0.72 5.43 -8.87
CA ALA A 119 0.96 6.86 -8.70
C ALA A 119 -0.16 7.53 -7.89
N TYR A 120 -1.40 7.19 -8.20
CA TYR A 120 -2.57 7.70 -7.49
C TYR A 120 -2.61 7.21 -6.03
N ASN A 121 -2.31 5.93 -5.76
CA ASN A 121 -2.20 5.42 -4.39
C ASN A 121 -1.19 6.21 -3.56
N GLU A 122 -0.02 6.47 -4.12
CA GLU A 122 1.02 7.21 -3.41
C GLU A 122 0.68 8.70 -3.26
N TYR A 123 0.00 9.28 -4.23
CA TYR A 123 -0.57 10.63 -4.10
C TYR A 123 -1.51 10.72 -2.89
N LEU A 124 -2.45 9.76 -2.75
CA LEU A 124 -3.36 9.69 -1.60
C LEU A 124 -2.59 9.47 -0.29
N SER A 125 -1.63 8.54 -0.28
CA SER A 125 -0.77 8.24 0.85
C SER A 125 -0.03 9.49 1.35
N PHE A 126 0.61 10.23 0.44
CA PHE A 126 1.35 11.44 0.78
C PHE A 126 0.43 12.56 1.26
N THR A 127 -0.72 12.71 0.64
CA THR A 127 -1.73 13.70 1.05
C THR A 127 -2.25 13.37 2.45
N THR A 128 -2.50 12.10 2.76
CA THR A 128 -2.90 11.62 4.10
C THR A 128 -1.85 11.96 5.16
N ALA A 129 -0.55 11.78 4.85
CA ALA A 129 0.55 12.20 5.74
C ALA A 129 0.77 13.73 5.76
N GLY A 130 -0.08 14.49 5.09
CA GLY A 130 -0.03 15.96 5.06
C GLY A 130 1.15 16.52 4.27
N VAL A 131 1.65 15.81 3.25
CA VAL A 131 2.63 16.32 2.29
C VAL A 131 1.94 17.29 1.33
N LYS A 132 2.60 18.38 1.00
CA LYS A 132 2.05 19.46 0.18
C LYS A 132 2.87 19.65 -1.10
N LYS A 133 2.27 20.25 -2.10
CA LYS A 133 2.95 20.63 -3.34
C LYS A 133 4.20 21.50 -3.12
N SER A 134 4.25 22.29 -2.05
CA SER A 134 5.41 23.11 -1.68
C SER A 134 6.56 22.33 -1.04
N ASP A 135 6.35 21.06 -0.70
CA ASP A 135 7.38 20.22 -0.09
C ASP A 135 8.39 19.72 -1.13
N ILE A 136 9.56 19.35 -0.65
CA ILE A 136 10.58 18.61 -1.40
C ILE A 136 10.80 17.31 -0.69
N MET A 137 10.53 16.20 -1.39
CA MET A 137 10.63 14.85 -0.85
C MET A 137 11.95 14.19 -1.24
N GLN A 138 12.72 13.74 -0.25
CA GLN A 138 13.92 12.93 -0.46
C GLN A 138 13.58 11.45 -0.34
N LEU A 139 13.72 10.70 -1.44
CA LEU A 139 13.55 9.25 -1.44
C LEU A 139 14.84 8.57 -0.98
N MET A 140 14.82 8.04 0.26
CA MET A 140 15.91 7.30 0.88
C MET A 140 15.70 5.79 0.74
N THR A 141 15.03 5.37 -0.31
CA THR A 141 14.69 3.98 -0.64
C THR A 141 15.24 3.62 -2.00
N THR A 142 15.37 2.32 -2.31
CA THR A 142 15.76 1.90 -3.65
C THR A 142 14.67 2.21 -4.69
N LEU A 143 15.08 2.55 -5.90
CA LEU A 143 14.20 2.72 -7.07
C LEU A 143 14.42 1.61 -8.10
N ASP A 144 15.43 0.78 -7.89
CA ASP A 144 15.83 -0.32 -8.77
C ASP A 144 15.51 -1.68 -8.13
N ARG A 145 16.13 -2.75 -8.63
CA ARG A 145 16.03 -4.12 -8.09
C ARG A 145 14.62 -4.69 -8.07
N ARG A 146 13.79 -4.29 -9.02
CA ARG A 146 12.39 -4.74 -9.14
C ARG A 146 11.53 -4.35 -7.93
N PHE A 147 11.92 -3.31 -7.21
CA PHE A 147 11.18 -2.80 -6.07
C PHE A 147 10.07 -1.86 -6.54
N MET A 148 8.83 -2.32 -6.51
CA MET A 148 7.65 -1.62 -7.01
C MET A 148 7.50 -0.22 -6.40
N ALA A 149 7.59 -0.14 -5.09
CA ALA A 149 7.28 1.07 -4.34
C ALA A 149 8.24 2.23 -4.66
N GLY A 150 9.51 1.96 -5.01
CA GLY A 150 10.47 3.02 -5.32
C GLY A 150 10.03 3.91 -6.48
N LEU A 151 9.57 3.30 -7.58
CA LEU A 151 9.04 4.03 -8.74
C LEU A 151 7.67 4.64 -8.42
N ALA A 152 6.81 3.90 -7.71
CA ALA A 152 5.50 4.38 -7.27
C ALA A 152 5.63 5.66 -6.44
N TYR A 153 6.57 5.75 -5.50
CA TYR A 153 6.84 6.96 -4.71
C TYR A 153 7.23 8.15 -5.59
N PHE A 154 8.09 7.93 -6.58
CA PHE A 154 8.45 9.00 -7.51
C PHE A 154 7.23 9.49 -8.30
N MET A 155 6.43 8.57 -8.81
CA MET A 155 5.24 8.90 -9.61
C MET A 155 4.17 9.59 -8.76
N GLY A 156 3.91 9.12 -7.55
CA GLY A 156 2.94 9.74 -6.64
C GLY A 156 3.37 11.14 -6.20
N ALA A 157 4.64 11.35 -5.89
CA ALA A 157 5.17 12.68 -5.58
C ALA A 157 5.09 13.63 -6.79
N ARG A 158 5.33 13.12 -8.01
CA ARG A 158 5.13 13.87 -9.27
C ARG A 158 3.66 14.24 -9.46
N GLU A 159 2.74 13.32 -9.16
CA GLU A 159 1.29 13.56 -9.25
C GLU A 159 0.84 14.64 -8.25
N LEU A 160 1.31 14.55 -7.01
CA LEU A 160 1.12 15.61 -6.00
C LEU A 160 1.71 16.96 -6.45
N GLY A 161 2.72 16.91 -7.29
CA GLY A 161 3.40 18.08 -7.82
C GLY A 161 4.45 18.66 -6.85
N CYS A 162 4.92 17.88 -5.86
CA CYS A 162 6.02 18.26 -5.00
C CYS A 162 7.39 17.96 -5.65
N GLY A 163 8.46 18.61 -5.17
CA GLY A 163 9.82 18.31 -5.62
C GLY A 163 10.25 16.92 -5.15
N VAL A 164 11.01 16.19 -5.99
CA VAL A 164 11.50 14.83 -5.64
C VAL A 164 12.99 14.72 -5.85
N ILE A 165 13.68 14.19 -4.84
CA ILE A 165 15.10 13.87 -4.89
C ILE A 165 15.28 12.36 -4.76
N ARG A 166 15.87 11.71 -5.75
CA ARG A 166 16.11 10.28 -5.79
C ARG A 166 17.54 9.99 -5.33
N VAL A 167 17.75 9.87 -4.02
CA VAL A 167 19.08 9.58 -3.45
C VAL A 167 19.34 8.08 -3.37
N GLY A 168 18.27 7.30 -3.22
CA GLY A 168 18.40 5.85 -2.99
C GLY A 168 18.63 5.53 -1.51
N ASN A 169 18.80 4.24 -1.22
CA ASN A 169 18.99 3.75 0.14
C ASN A 169 20.46 3.79 0.58
N GLY A 170 20.69 3.79 1.87
CA GLY A 170 22.05 3.74 2.48
C GLY A 170 22.83 5.04 2.35
N ILE A 171 24.16 4.96 2.57
CA ILE A 171 25.15 6.06 2.45
C ILE A 171 24.71 7.33 3.20
N PRO A 172 24.76 7.35 4.54
CA PRO A 172 24.34 8.53 5.34
C PRO A 172 25.01 9.84 4.94
N GLU A 173 26.27 9.81 4.51
CA GLU A 173 27.00 10.96 4.03
C GLU A 173 26.30 11.62 2.82
N LEU A 174 25.91 10.82 1.83
CA LEU A 174 25.22 11.31 0.64
C LEU A 174 23.84 11.89 0.97
N GLN A 175 23.13 11.27 1.93
CA GLN A 175 21.83 11.76 2.40
C GLN A 175 22.00 13.18 3.00
N TRP A 176 22.96 13.36 3.89
CA TRP A 176 23.22 14.65 4.54
C TRP A 176 23.76 15.71 3.58
N ASP A 177 24.64 15.34 2.64
CA ASP A 177 25.07 16.25 1.58
C ASP A 177 23.88 16.77 0.77
N THR A 178 22.96 15.86 0.43
CA THR A 178 21.72 16.20 -0.30
C THR A 178 20.82 17.12 0.53
N ILE A 179 20.60 16.79 1.82
CA ILE A 179 19.80 17.61 2.72
C ILE A 179 20.38 19.05 2.80
N LYS A 180 21.68 19.16 2.94
CA LYS A 180 22.37 20.46 3.00
C LYS A 180 22.25 21.27 1.72
N ARG A 181 22.28 20.61 0.54
CA ARG A 181 22.27 21.30 -0.77
C ARG A 181 20.89 21.72 -1.22
N ILE A 182 19.87 20.86 -0.98
CA ILE A 182 18.55 21.01 -1.61
C ILE A 182 17.48 21.39 -0.60
N ASN A 183 17.72 21.21 0.71
CA ASN A 183 16.80 21.49 1.81
C ASN A 183 15.43 20.78 1.68
N PRO A 184 15.39 19.42 1.55
CA PRO A 184 14.15 18.69 1.54
C PRO A 184 13.41 18.84 2.87
N THR A 185 12.07 18.84 2.81
CA THR A 185 11.20 18.98 3.99
C THR A 185 10.60 17.66 4.43
N VAL A 186 10.54 16.68 3.52
CA VAL A 186 9.99 15.34 3.74
C VAL A 186 11.00 14.29 3.30
N CYS A 187 11.05 13.15 3.97
CA CYS A 187 11.76 11.97 3.47
C CYS A 187 10.87 10.73 3.48
N MET A 188 11.11 9.83 2.51
CA MET A 188 10.59 8.47 2.50
C MET A 188 11.73 7.54 2.94
N VAL A 189 11.53 6.78 4.02
CA VAL A 189 12.65 6.12 4.70
C VAL A 189 12.22 4.86 5.47
N VAL A 190 13.14 3.90 5.62
CA VAL A 190 13.00 2.81 6.59
C VAL A 190 13.42 3.32 7.97
N PRO A 191 12.61 3.17 9.04
CA PRO A 191 12.87 3.74 10.36
C PRO A 191 14.26 3.47 10.93
N SER A 192 14.76 2.25 10.82
CA SER A 192 16.11 1.90 11.32
C SER A 192 17.22 2.68 10.61
N PHE A 193 16.99 3.17 9.40
CA PHE A 193 17.95 4.01 8.69
C PHE A 193 18.02 5.43 9.28
N LEU A 194 16.94 5.95 9.85
CA LEU A 194 16.97 7.24 10.59
C LEU A 194 17.98 7.18 11.76
N ILE A 195 18.07 6.05 12.45
CA ILE A 195 19.07 5.87 13.51
C ILE A 195 20.50 6.02 12.95
N LYS A 196 20.78 5.38 11.80
CA LYS A 196 22.08 5.50 11.13
C LYS A 196 22.39 6.94 10.68
N LEU A 197 21.36 7.66 10.23
CA LEU A 197 21.49 9.08 9.87
C LEU A 197 21.85 9.94 11.09
N MET A 198 21.19 9.70 12.22
CA MET A 198 21.46 10.40 13.48
C MET A 198 22.88 10.10 13.98
N GLU A 199 23.28 8.83 14.03
CA GLU A 199 24.63 8.41 14.47
C GLU A 199 25.73 9.00 13.57
N TYR A 200 25.51 9.09 12.27
CA TYR A 200 26.44 9.74 11.35
C TYR A 200 26.49 11.25 11.60
N ALA A 201 25.33 11.90 11.74
CA ALA A 201 25.24 13.34 11.99
C ALA A 201 25.98 13.73 13.29
N GLU A 202 25.80 12.98 14.37
CA GLU A 202 26.51 13.18 15.64
C GLU A 202 28.04 13.10 15.47
N LYS A 203 28.54 12.09 14.75
CA LYS A 203 29.97 11.93 14.47
C LYS A 203 30.53 13.03 13.57
N ALA A 204 29.72 13.51 12.62
CA ALA A 204 30.12 14.56 11.67
C ALA A 204 29.85 15.99 12.17
N GLY A 205 29.30 16.15 13.37
CA GLY A 205 28.95 17.47 13.93
C GLY A 205 27.83 18.20 13.19
N ILE A 206 26.91 17.44 12.59
CA ILE A 206 25.75 17.98 11.85
C ILE A 206 24.60 18.21 12.83
N ASP A 207 24.05 19.41 12.86
CA ASP A 207 22.86 19.75 13.65
C ASP A 207 21.59 19.26 12.94
N TYR A 208 21.34 17.95 13.04
CA TYR A 208 20.20 17.32 12.40
C TYR A 208 18.85 17.70 13.02
N LYS A 209 18.84 18.08 14.31
CA LYS A 209 17.60 18.49 15.00
C LYS A 209 17.01 19.78 14.43
N ASN A 210 17.86 20.64 13.89
CA ASN A 210 17.46 21.87 13.21
C ASN A 210 17.51 21.75 11.67
N SER A 211 17.60 20.53 11.13
CA SER A 211 17.58 20.30 9.70
C SER A 211 16.23 20.74 9.06
N PRO A 212 16.19 20.93 7.74
CA PRO A 212 14.95 21.25 7.03
C PRO A 212 13.93 20.12 7.03
N LEU A 213 14.35 18.86 7.26
CA LEU A 213 13.44 17.71 7.35
C LEU A 213 12.47 17.87 8.52
N LYS A 214 11.17 17.84 8.21
CA LYS A 214 10.08 17.97 9.19
C LYS A 214 9.22 16.72 9.26
N LYS A 215 9.12 15.94 8.16
CA LYS A 215 8.30 14.74 8.07
C LYS A 215 9.12 13.57 7.55
N ALA A 216 8.89 12.40 8.14
CA ALA A 216 9.39 11.12 7.65
C ALA A 216 8.21 10.19 7.42
N ILE A 217 8.01 9.76 6.17
CA ILE A 217 7.08 8.70 5.83
C ILE A 217 7.86 7.39 5.94
N CYS A 218 7.48 6.57 6.91
CA CYS A 218 8.23 5.41 7.36
C CYS A 218 7.62 4.12 6.81
N ILE A 219 8.44 3.33 6.14
CA ILE A 219 8.04 2.10 5.45
C ILE A 219 8.86 0.89 5.92
N GLY A 220 8.28 -0.31 5.77
CA GLY A 220 9.00 -1.58 5.92
C GLY A 220 9.30 -2.02 7.35
N GLU A 221 9.12 -1.16 8.35
CA GLU A 221 9.29 -1.48 9.76
C GLU A 221 8.23 -0.77 10.60
N ALA A 222 7.68 -1.46 11.61
CA ALA A 222 6.70 -0.88 12.51
C ALA A 222 7.32 0.22 13.39
N LEU A 223 6.61 1.33 13.52
CA LEU A 223 6.97 2.44 14.43
C LEU A 223 6.18 2.40 15.74
N ARG A 224 5.02 1.73 15.75
CA ARG A 224 4.07 1.74 16.85
C ARG A 224 3.78 0.35 17.38
N ASP A 225 3.32 0.30 18.60
CA ASP A 225 2.71 -0.87 19.22
C ASP A 225 1.19 -0.92 18.94
N ASN A 226 0.53 -1.91 19.53
CA ASN A 226 -0.91 -2.14 19.34
C ASN A 226 -1.79 -1.03 19.94
N ASP A 227 -1.26 -0.22 20.83
CA ASP A 227 -1.95 0.93 21.45
C ASP A 227 -1.62 2.25 20.70
N PHE A 228 -1.01 2.16 19.52
CA PHE A 228 -0.53 3.27 18.68
C PHE A 228 0.56 4.14 19.32
N ASN A 229 1.13 3.74 20.45
CA ASN A 229 2.30 4.41 21.01
C ASN A 229 3.56 4.04 20.20
N PHE A 230 4.55 4.91 20.20
CA PHE A 230 5.83 4.55 19.62
C PHE A 230 6.40 3.30 20.29
N ASN A 231 6.74 2.30 19.49
CA ASN A 231 7.51 1.14 19.94
C ASN A 231 8.96 1.56 20.29
N ARG A 232 9.83 0.62 20.69
CA ARG A 232 11.22 0.94 21.06
C ARG A 232 12.00 1.69 19.98
N LEU A 233 11.76 1.36 18.69
CA LEU A 233 12.43 2.01 17.57
C LEU A 233 11.91 3.43 17.39
N GLY A 234 10.60 3.62 17.37
CA GLY A 234 9.95 4.93 17.29
C GLY A 234 10.34 5.85 18.44
N GLN A 235 10.37 5.32 19.69
CA GLN A 235 10.81 6.06 20.88
C GLN A 235 12.27 6.52 20.77
N ARG A 236 13.16 5.66 20.27
CA ARG A 236 14.59 6.00 20.11
C ARG A 236 14.76 7.12 19.07
N ILE A 237 14.04 7.07 17.95
CA ILE A 237 14.09 8.11 16.92
C ILE A 237 13.52 9.41 17.47
N HIS A 238 12.33 9.37 18.07
CA HIS A 238 11.67 10.56 18.62
C HIS A 238 12.50 11.24 19.72
N ALA A 239 13.10 10.48 20.61
CA ALA A 239 13.98 11.04 21.65
C ALA A 239 15.24 11.72 21.07
N GLY A 240 15.81 11.15 20.00
CA GLY A 240 16.99 11.73 19.36
C GLY A 240 16.65 12.89 18.40
N TRP A 241 15.51 12.81 17.71
CA TRP A 241 15.10 13.79 16.69
C TRP A 241 13.65 14.26 16.92
N PRO A 242 13.36 15.00 18.00
CA PRO A 242 12.00 15.34 18.41
C PRO A 242 11.26 16.30 17.45
N THR A 243 11.97 16.97 16.56
CA THR A 243 11.36 17.88 15.56
C THR A 243 10.92 17.16 14.28
N LEU A 244 11.26 15.88 14.12
CA LEU A 244 10.87 15.07 12.98
C LEU A 244 9.55 14.35 13.28
N GLN A 245 8.49 14.70 12.56
CA GLN A 245 7.20 14.00 12.61
C GLN A 245 7.30 12.70 11.80
N MET A 246 6.94 11.58 12.39
CA MET A 246 6.99 10.26 11.76
C MET A 246 5.59 9.74 11.49
N TYR A 247 5.34 9.29 10.25
CA TYR A 247 4.10 8.67 9.80
C TYR A 247 4.39 7.25 9.33
N SER A 248 3.71 6.28 9.88
CA SER A 248 3.84 4.88 9.46
C SER A 248 3.05 4.64 8.17
N THR A 249 3.61 3.82 7.29
CA THR A 249 2.93 3.34 6.09
C THR A 249 3.10 1.84 6.00
N TYR A 250 1.98 1.12 5.99
CA TYR A 250 1.93 -0.31 5.74
C TYR A 250 1.55 -0.54 4.27
N ALA A 251 2.37 -1.30 3.56
CA ALA A 251 2.15 -1.63 2.15
C ALA A 251 2.77 -2.98 1.80
N SER A 252 2.27 -3.62 0.77
CA SER A 252 2.90 -4.78 0.15
C SER A 252 2.79 -4.72 -1.38
N THR A 253 3.66 -5.45 -2.06
CA THR A 253 3.62 -5.57 -3.52
C THR A 253 2.30 -6.19 -3.99
N GLU A 254 1.79 -7.16 -3.25
CA GLU A 254 0.55 -7.86 -3.54
C GLU A 254 -0.67 -6.93 -3.45
N MET A 255 -0.71 -6.05 -2.44
CA MET A 255 -1.82 -5.10 -2.27
C MET A 255 -1.88 -4.04 -3.36
N GLN A 256 -0.73 -3.68 -3.92
CA GLN A 256 -0.59 -2.54 -4.82
C GLN A 256 -1.30 -1.28 -4.27
N SER A 257 -1.28 -1.15 -2.97
CA SER A 257 -1.88 -0.08 -2.17
C SER A 257 -1.14 0.07 -0.85
N SER A 258 -1.46 1.11 -0.09
CA SER A 258 -0.83 1.40 1.19
C SER A 258 -1.84 1.91 2.22
N PHE A 259 -1.57 1.63 3.49
CA PHE A 259 -2.31 2.17 4.64
C PHE A 259 -1.39 3.15 5.35
N THR A 260 -1.62 4.44 5.15
CA THR A 260 -0.75 5.50 5.66
C THR A 260 -1.41 6.27 6.79
N GLU A 261 -0.66 6.56 7.84
CA GLU A 261 -1.11 7.37 8.97
C GLU A 261 -1.38 8.83 8.56
N CYS A 262 -2.42 9.42 9.13
CA CYS A 262 -2.63 10.87 9.15
C CYS A 262 -2.02 11.51 10.42
N GLU A 263 -2.29 12.79 10.63
CA GLU A 263 -1.80 13.54 11.81
C GLU A 263 -2.32 12.98 13.15
N CYS A 264 -3.43 12.24 13.17
CA CYS A 264 -3.95 11.58 14.36
C CYS A 264 -3.09 10.42 14.85
N GLN A 265 -2.32 9.78 13.96
CA GLN A 265 -1.37 8.70 14.27
C GLN A 265 -2.00 7.48 14.98
N CYS A 266 -3.25 7.19 14.68
CA CYS A 266 -4.06 6.12 15.27
C CYS A 266 -4.38 5.02 14.26
N GLY A 267 -3.40 4.60 13.47
CA GLY A 267 -3.54 3.59 12.42
C GLY A 267 -3.49 4.17 11.01
N GLY A 268 -3.34 3.29 10.02
CA GLY A 268 -3.27 3.67 8.62
C GLY A 268 -4.64 3.75 7.97
N HIS A 269 -4.86 4.75 7.13
CA HIS A 269 -6.06 4.87 6.30
C HIS A 269 -5.96 3.93 5.10
N HIS A 270 -6.99 3.14 4.85
CA HIS A 270 -7.10 2.41 3.60
C HIS A 270 -7.79 3.29 2.53
N GLN A 271 -7.58 2.94 1.27
CA GLN A 271 -8.17 3.64 0.13
C GLN A 271 -9.31 2.80 -0.45
N PRO A 272 -10.60 3.13 -0.14
CA PRO A 272 -11.74 2.29 -0.49
C PRO A 272 -11.97 2.12 -1.99
N ASP A 273 -11.47 3.05 -2.80
CA ASP A 273 -11.56 2.98 -4.27
C ASP A 273 -10.47 2.10 -4.91
N LEU A 274 -9.46 1.71 -4.14
CA LEU A 274 -8.36 0.88 -4.63
C LEU A 274 -8.42 -0.57 -4.14
N ILE A 275 -9.03 -0.82 -2.97
CA ILE A 275 -8.91 -2.11 -2.32
C ILE A 275 -10.10 -2.40 -1.40
N ILE A 276 -10.58 -3.65 -1.41
CA ILE A 276 -11.47 -4.19 -0.39
C ILE A 276 -10.61 -4.94 0.61
N VAL A 277 -10.86 -4.75 1.90
CA VAL A 277 -10.13 -5.39 3.00
C VAL A 277 -11.10 -6.21 3.84
N GLU A 278 -10.80 -7.51 4.00
CA GLU A 278 -11.47 -8.42 4.92
C GLU A 278 -10.49 -8.76 6.05
N PHE A 279 -10.98 -8.99 7.26
CA PHE A 279 -10.20 -9.51 8.39
C PHE A 279 -10.76 -10.89 8.74
N LEU A 280 -9.97 -11.92 8.52
CA LEU A 280 -10.44 -13.30 8.61
C LEU A 280 -9.85 -14.04 9.82
N ASP A 281 -10.66 -14.93 10.39
CA ASP A 281 -10.20 -15.93 11.38
C ASP A 281 -9.45 -17.10 10.70
N ASP A 282 -8.95 -18.03 11.50
CA ASP A 282 -8.23 -19.21 11.02
C ASP A 282 -9.13 -20.17 10.17
N ASN A 283 -10.44 -19.94 10.14
CA ASN A 283 -11.42 -20.67 9.33
C ASN A 283 -11.88 -19.88 8.09
N ASN A 284 -11.23 -18.78 7.80
CA ASN A 284 -11.56 -17.83 6.71
C ASN A 284 -12.95 -17.17 6.86
N ASN A 285 -13.47 -17.02 8.07
CA ASN A 285 -14.64 -16.21 8.36
C ASN A 285 -14.23 -14.81 8.79
N GLU A 286 -15.03 -13.83 8.41
CA GLU A 286 -14.82 -12.44 8.82
C GLU A 286 -14.93 -12.30 10.34
N VAL A 287 -13.96 -11.64 10.98
CA VAL A 287 -14.00 -11.34 12.41
C VAL A 287 -14.85 -10.10 12.69
N PRO A 288 -15.45 -9.97 13.89
CA PRO A 288 -16.17 -8.77 14.28
C PRO A 288 -15.26 -7.53 14.24
N LEU A 289 -15.85 -6.38 13.99
CA LEU A 289 -15.15 -5.09 13.99
C LEU A 289 -14.43 -4.87 15.34
N GLY A 290 -13.14 -4.55 15.28
CA GLY A 290 -12.29 -4.36 16.45
C GLY A 290 -11.58 -5.64 16.92
N GLU A 291 -11.94 -6.79 16.39
CA GLU A 291 -11.25 -8.05 16.68
C GLU A 291 -10.09 -8.26 15.70
N PRO A 292 -8.98 -8.86 16.15
CA PRO A 292 -7.83 -9.11 15.31
C PRO A 292 -8.09 -10.27 14.33
N GLY A 293 -7.84 -10.03 13.04
CA GLY A 293 -7.93 -11.01 11.97
C GLY A 293 -6.74 -10.97 11.01
N GLU A 294 -6.59 -11.99 10.20
CA GLU A 294 -5.64 -11.99 9.09
C GLU A 294 -6.16 -11.09 7.97
N VAL A 295 -5.30 -10.17 7.51
CA VAL A 295 -5.64 -9.25 6.43
C VAL A 295 -5.80 -10.03 5.13
N THR A 296 -6.95 -9.90 4.52
CA THR A 296 -7.27 -10.47 3.21
C THR A 296 -7.76 -9.35 2.31
N ILE A 297 -7.20 -9.27 1.10
CA ILE A 297 -7.49 -8.16 0.20
C ILE A 297 -8.04 -8.61 -1.15
N THR A 298 -8.88 -7.75 -1.71
CA THR A 298 -9.25 -7.79 -3.11
C THR A 298 -8.87 -6.45 -3.74
N THR A 299 -8.00 -6.48 -4.75
CA THR A 299 -7.59 -5.26 -5.47
C THR A 299 -8.70 -4.80 -6.39
N LEU A 300 -8.88 -3.48 -6.52
CA LEU A 300 -9.84 -2.88 -7.44
C LEU A 300 -9.09 -2.09 -8.51
N GLY A 301 -9.45 -2.31 -9.77
CA GLY A 301 -8.90 -1.58 -10.90
C GLY A 301 -7.48 -1.95 -11.33
N VAL A 302 -6.88 -3.00 -10.79
CA VAL A 302 -5.64 -3.60 -11.29
C VAL A 302 -5.94 -4.38 -12.58
N ARG A 303 -5.06 -4.29 -13.57
CA ARG A 303 -5.27 -4.93 -14.88
C ARG A 303 -4.26 -6.02 -15.21
N GLY A 304 -3.01 -5.85 -14.85
CA GLY A 304 -1.97 -6.83 -15.16
C GLY A 304 -2.13 -8.12 -14.38
N MET A 305 -2.22 -8.00 -13.07
CA MET A 305 -2.25 -9.15 -12.16
C MET A 305 -3.07 -8.81 -10.90
N PRO A 306 -4.40 -8.64 -11.05
CA PRO A 306 -5.29 -8.35 -9.93
C PRO A 306 -5.43 -9.53 -8.99
N LEU A 307 -5.75 -9.26 -7.71
CA LEU A 307 -5.91 -10.27 -6.68
C LEU A 307 -7.29 -10.25 -6.05
N LEU A 308 -7.88 -11.42 -5.88
CA LEU A 308 -9.16 -11.66 -5.22
C LEU A 308 -8.93 -12.47 -3.94
N ARG A 309 -9.42 -11.98 -2.80
CA ARG A 309 -9.27 -12.60 -1.47
C ARG A 309 -7.85 -13.10 -1.19
N CYS A 310 -6.85 -12.29 -1.46
CA CYS A 310 -5.47 -12.64 -1.19
C CYS A 310 -5.15 -12.50 0.30
N LEU A 311 -4.78 -13.61 0.93
CA LEU A 311 -4.51 -13.71 2.37
C LEU A 311 -3.05 -13.33 2.68
N PHE A 312 -2.86 -12.53 3.73
CA PHE A 312 -1.55 -12.07 4.22
C PHE A 312 -1.22 -12.63 5.61
N PRO A 313 -0.85 -13.90 5.75
CA PRO A 313 -0.64 -14.52 7.06
C PRO A 313 0.62 -14.05 7.79
N HIS A 314 1.43 -13.19 7.19
CA HIS A 314 2.81 -12.94 7.63
C HIS A 314 3.01 -11.66 8.45
N TYR A 315 1.99 -10.81 8.53
CA TYR A 315 2.14 -9.49 9.16
C TYR A 315 1.48 -9.39 10.54
N GLY A 316 1.08 -10.54 11.11
CA GLY A 316 0.31 -10.59 12.36
C GLY A 316 -1.17 -10.27 12.12
N LYS A 317 -1.94 -10.38 13.19
CA LYS A 317 -3.37 -10.04 13.13
C LYS A 317 -3.52 -8.53 13.22
N MET A 318 -4.28 -7.97 12.29
CA MET A 318 -4.64 -6.55 12.24
C MET A 318 -6.14 -6.40 12.57
N TRP A 319 -6.56 -5.21 12.90
CA TRP A 319 -7.97 -4.91 13.15
C TRP A 319 -8.38 -3.59 12.53
N MET A 320 -9.63 -3.49 12.15
CA MET A 320 -10.22 -2.24 11.71
C MET A 320 -10.85 -1.52 12.91
N ARG A 321 -10.57 -0.24 13.05
CA ARG A 321 -11.24 0.62 14.02
C ARG A 321 -12.30 1.46 13.31
N GLN A 322 -13.49 1.54 13.89
CA GLN A 322 -14.47 2.50 13.44
C GLN A 322 -13.98 3.91 13.82
N ALA A 323 -13.88 4.79 12.83
CA ALA A 323 -13.54 6.18 13.09
C ALA A 323 -14.71 6.89 13.82
N ASP A 324 -14.40 7.70 14.83
CA ASP A 324 -15.31 8.72 15.31
C ASP A 324 -15.52 9.74 14.17
N HIS A 325 -16.69 10.39 14.13
CA HIS A 325 -17.20 11.23 13.03
C HIS A 325 -16.24 12.32 12.47
N GLU A 326 -15.08 12.52 13.05
CA GLU A 326 -14.07 13.49 12.62
C GLU A 326 -12.75 12.85 12.10
N THR A 327 -12.60 11.52 12.24
CA THR A 327 -11.41 10.79 11.77
C THR A 327 -11.81 9.65 10.85
N GLN A 328 -11.07 9.46 9.77
CA GLN A 328 -11.26 8.35 8.83
C GLN A 328 -11.07 6.99 9.51
N SER A 329 -11.69 5.93 8.97
CA SER A 329 -11.48 4.56 9.44
C SER A 329 -9.99 4.21 9.36
N GLY A 330 -9.37 3.83 10.47
CA GLY A 330 -7.97 3.45 10.54
C GLY A 330 -7.80 1.94 10.68
N ILE A 331 -6.77 1.39 10.07
CA ILE A 331 -6.33 0.00 10.25
C ILE A 331 -5.16 0.01 11.23
N GLY A 332 -5.31 -0.73 12.34
CA GLY A 332 -4.25 -1.00 13.30
C GLY A 332 -3.46 -2.26 12.94
N ALA A 333 -2.17 -2.29 13.23
CA ALA A 333 -1.25 -3.41 12.95
C ALA A 333 -0.59 -3.90 14.24
#